data_2a0eb0ae5248abce48999820538d7025
#
_entry.id   2a0eb0ae5248abce48999820538d7025
#
_cell.length_a   1.000
_cell.length_b   1.000
_cell.length_c   1.000
_cell.angle_alpha   90.00
_cell.angle_beta   90.00
_cell.angle_gamma   90.00
#
_symmetry.space_group_name_H-M   'P 1'
#
loop_
_entity.id
_entity.type
_entity.pdbx_description
1 polymer ?
#
loop_
_entity_poly.entity_id
_entity_poly.type
_entity_poly.pdbx_seq_one_letter_code
_entity_poly.pdbx_strand_id
1 'polypeptide(L)'
;MKQKKGFRLRNICGEHVIVAEGIENIDFSKIISMNESSAYLWEKVEGRDFEAEDLFKLLLAEYEVDELTALIDAKAVIKQWTEAGIIE
;
A
#
# COMPACT_ATOMS: atom_id res chain seq x y z
N MET A 1 -1.25 3.72 11.98
CA MET A 1 -1.17 4.28 10.61
C MET A 1 -2.46 3.99 9.86
N LYS A 2 -2.81 4.85 8.96
CA LYS A 2 -3.98 4.65 8.10
C LYS A 2 -3.75 5.28 6.74
N GLN A 3 -4.50 4.83 5.75
CA GLN A 3 -4.45 5.40 4.42
C GLN A 3 -5.03 6.81 4.43
N LYS A 4 -4.38 7.73 3.73
CA LYS A 4 -4.91 9.07 3.56
C LYS A 4 -6.13 9.02 2.64
N LYS A 5 -7.11 9.89 2.90
CA LYS A 5 -8.30 9.99 2.07
C LYS A 5 -7.93 10.49 0.67
N GLY A 6 -8.66 10.01 -0.32
CA GLY A 6 -8.48 10.46 -1.70
C GLY A 6 -7.50 9.66 -2.52
N PHE A 7 -6.85 8.65 -1.95
CA PHE A 7 -5.97 7.76 -2.71
C PHE A 7 -6.67 6.43 -2.95
N ARG A 8 -6.71 6.01 -4.21
CA ARG A 8 -7.36 4.76 -4.60
C ARG A 8 -6.45 3.90 -5.45
N LEU A 9 -6.55 2.59 -5.22
CA LEU A 9 -5.86 1.61 -6.03
C LEU A 9 -6.64 1.39 -7.32
N ARG A 10 -5.95 1.47 -8.44
CA ARG A 10 -6.50 1.22 -9.78
C ARG A 10 -5.64 0.21 -10.51
N ASN A 11 -6.26 -0.53 -11.40
CA ASN A 11 -5.55 -1.41 -12.33
C ASN A 11 -5.64 -0.78 -13.70
N ILE A 12 -4.51 -0.29 -14.21
CA ILE A 12 -4.43 0.37 -15.51
C ILE A 12 -3.48 -0.43 -16.40
N CYS A 13 -4.01 -1.00 -17.46
CA CYS A 13 -3.24 -1.81 -18.42
C CYS A 13 -2.44 -2.93 -17.74
N GLY A 14 -3.06 -3.57 -16.74
CA GLY A 14 -2.43 -4.68 -16.02
C GLY A 14 -1.47 -4.26 -14.92
N GLU A 15 -1.29 -2.97 -14.70
CA GLU A 15 -0.45 -2.45 -13.63
C GLU A 15 -1.29 -1.94 -12.47
N HIS A 16 -0.82 -2.20 -11.25
CA HIS A 16 -1.44 -1.67 -10.05
C HIS A 16 -0.86 -0.29 -9.76
N VAL A 17 -1.72 0.71 -9.64
CA VAL A 17 -1.28 2.07 -9.36
C VAL A 17 -2.20 2.71 -8.32
N ILE A 18 -1.62 3.60 -7.52
CA ILE A 18 -2.40 4.45 -6.62
C ILE A 18 -2.55 5.79 -7.30
N VAL A 19 -3.78 6.27 -7.36
CA VAL A 19 -4.11 7.59 -7.95
C VAL A 19 -4.84 8.42 -6.90
N ALA A 20 -4.64 9.73 -6.96
CA ALA A 20 -5.38 10.66 -6.12
C ALA A 20 -6.75 10.94 -6.77
N GLU A 21 -7.82 10.60 -6.06
CA GLU A 21 -9.19 10.83 -6.53
C GLU A 21 -10.01 11.55 -5.45
N GLY A 22 -10.98 12.34 -5.89
CA GLY A 22 -11.92 12.98 -4.96
C GLY A 22 -11.33 14.12 -4.15
N ILE A 23 -10.18 14.61 -4.53
CA ILE A 23 -9.51 15.76 -3.92
C ILE A 23 -9.69 16.92 -4.87
N GLU A 24 -9.99 18.12 -4.35
CA GLU A 24 -10.21 19.32 -5.16
C GLU A 24 -9.05 19.64 -6.11
N ASN A 25 -7.85 19.32 -5.72
CA ASN A 25 -6.66 19.50 -6.54
C ASN A 25 -6.08 18.14 -6.91
N ILE A 26 -6.65 17.54 -7.97
CA ILE A 26 -6.15 16.27 -8.47
C ILE A 26 -4.81 16.50 -9.13
N ASP A 27 -3.76 15.95 -8.52
CA ASP A 27 -2.42 16.01 -9.07
C ASP A 27 -2.11 14.68 -9.77
N PHE A 28 -2.38 14.63 -11.06
CA PHE A 28 -2.12 13.44 -11.87
C PHE A 28 -0.63 13.11 -12.00
N SER A 29 0.25 13.99 -11.55
CA SER A 29 1.68 13.71 -11.53
C SER A 29 2.07 12.71 -10.43
N LYS A 30 1.17 12.47 -9.48
CA LYS A 30 1.40 11.54 -8.37
C LYS A 30 0.71 10.20 -8.59
N ILE A 31 1.11 9.51 -9.64
CA ILE A 31 0.70 8.13 -9.86
C ILE A 31 1.81 7.24 -9.27
N ILE A 32 1.43 6.39 -8.33
CA ILE A 32 2.39 5.54 -7.62
C ILE A 32 2.17 4.10 -8.05
N SER A 33 3.18 3.52 -8.69
CA SER A 33 3.15 2.12 -9.10
C SER A 33 3.30 1.21 -7.89
N MET A 34 2.54 0.13 -7.86
CA MET A 34 2.63 -0.89 -6.83
C MET A 34 2.84 -2.25 -7.46
N ASN A 35 3.71 -3.05 -6.85
CA ASN A 35 3.81 -4.46 -7.23
C ASN A 35 2.60 -5.21 -6.66
N GLU A 36 2.48 -6.48 -7.03
CA GLU A 36 1.33 -7.31 -6.63
C GLU A 36 1.17 -7.39 -5.12
N SER A 37 2.24 -7.62 -4.38
CA SER A 37 2.18 -7.75 -2.93
C SER A 37 1.81 -6.43 -2.24
N SER A 38 2.34 -5.31 -2.71
CA SER A 38 1.98 -4.00 -2.16
C SER A 38 0.51 -3.67 -2.42
N ALA A 39 0.02 -3.98 -3.62
CA ALA A 39 -1.39 -3.78 -3.95
C ALA A 39 -2.30 -4.63 -3.06
N TYR A 40 -1.92 -5.89 -2.84
CA TYR A 40 -2.64 -6.78 -1.93
C TYR A 40 -2.73 -6.20 -0.52
N LEU A 41 -1.60 -5.74 0.01
CA LEU A 41 -1.56 -5.14 1.35
C LEU A 41 -2.41 -3.88 1.43
N TRP A 42 -2.35 -3.04 0.40
CA TRP A 42 -3.14 -1.81 0.35
C TRP A 42 -4.64 -2.10 0.44
N GLU A 43 -5.12 -3.08 -0.33
CA GLU A 43 -6.53 -3.48 -0.30
C GLU A 43 -6.95 -4.01 1.07
N LYS A 44 -6.09 -4.80 1.71
CA LYS A 44 -6.43 -5.46 2.97
C LYS A 44 -6.50 -4.50 4.15
N VAL A 45 -5.82 -3.37 4.10
CA VAL A 45 -5.84 -2.39 5.20
C VAL A 45 -6.72 -1.18 4.88
N GLU A 46 -7.47 -1.23 3.78
CA GLU A 46 -8.36 -0.15 3.40
C GLU A 46 -9.43 0.09 4.46
N GLY A 47 -9.59 1.36 4.83
CA GLY A 47 -10.62 1.77 5.78
C GLY A 47 -10.33 1.47 7.24
N ARG A 48 -9.11 1.08 7.59
CA ARG A 48 -8.75 0.79 8.98
C ARG A 48 -7.36 1.26 9.35
N ASP A 49 -7.12 1.43 10.64
CA ASP A 49 -5.77 1.64 11.16
C ASP A 49 -4.98 0.34 11.08
N PHE A 50 -3.68 0.44 10.81
CA PHE A 50 -2.80 -0.72 10.73
C PHE A 50 -1.40 -0.37 11.20
N GLU A 51 -0.65 -1.41 11.53
CA GLU A 51 0.76 -1.30 11.91
C GLU A 51 1.59 -2.24 11.03
N ALA A 52 2.92 -2.14 11.14
CA ALA A 52 3.82 -3.01 10.40
C ALA A 52 3.53 -4.49 10.68
N GLU A 53 3.14 -4.82 11.91
CA GLU A 53 2.77 -6.17 12.31
C GLU A 53 1.59 -6.71 11.52
N ASP A 54 0.61 -5.85 11.20
CA ASP A 54 -0.53 -6.27 10.39
C ASP A 54 -0.12 -6.66 8.99
N LEU A 55 0.76 -5.87 8.37
CA LEU A 55 1.30 -6.19 7.04
C LEU A 55 2.12 -7.47 7.07
N PHE A 56 2.93 -7.64 8.12
CA PHE A 56 3.72 -8.85 8.34
C PHE A 56 2.84 -10.10 8.37
N LYS A 57 1.77 -10.06 9.14
CA LYS A 57 0.83 -11.19 9.25
C LYS A 57 0.13 -11.48 7.94
N LEU A 58 -0.26 -10.44 7.19
CA LEU A 58 -0.90 -10.60 5.90
C LEU A 58 0.04 -11.25 4.89
N LEU A 59 1.31 -10.86 4.88
CA LEU A 59 2.31 -11.46 3.99
C LEU A 59 2.52 -12.93 4.30
N LEU A 60 2.61 -13.28 5.59
CA LEU A 60 2.75 -14.69 5.99
C LEU A 60 1.53 -15.53 5.61
N ALA A 61 0.34 -14.95 5.68
CA ALA A 61 -0.90 -15.66 5.38
C ALA A 61 -1.08 -15.91 3.88
N GLU A 62 -0.63 -14.99 3.03
CA GLU A 62 -0.89 -15.05 1.59
C GLU A 62 0.27 -15.62 0.77
N TYR A 63 1.50 -15.39 1.21
CA TYR A 63 2.68 -15.77 0.44
C TYR A 63 3.53 -16.79 1.20
N GLU A 64 4.23 -17.63 0.45
CA GLU A 64 5.20 -18.55 1.02
C GLU A 64 6.53 -17.85 1.25
N VAL A 65 6.61 -17.09 2.34
CA VAL A 65 7.81 -16.35 2.71
C VAL A 65 8.16 -16.68 4.17
N ASP A 66 9.44 -16.61 4.52
CA ASP A 66 9.84 -16.79 5.90
C ASP A 66 9.54 -15.52 6.71
N GLU A 67 9.58 -15.66 8.04
CA GLU A 67 9.25 -14.56 8.95
C GLU A 67 10.16 -13.35 8.77
N LEU A 68 11.45 -13.57 8.59
CA LEU A 68 12.41 -12.48 8.43
C LEU A 68 12.14 -11.70 7.15
N THR A 69 11.91 -12.39 6.02
CA THR A 69 11.60 -11.76 4.76
C THR A 69 10.29 -10.97 4.84
N ALA A 70 9.25 -11.56 5.46
CA ALA A 70 7.97 -10.89 5.63
C ALA A 70 8.11 -9.60 6.46
N LEU A 71 8.93 -9.65 7.51
CA LEU A 71 9.16 -8.48 8.36
C LEU A 71 9.90 -7.37 7.60
N ILE A 72 10.93 -7.73 6.86
CA ILE A 72 11.69 -6.77 6.04
C ILE A 72 10.79 -6.13 4.99
N ASP A 73 9.98 -6.94 4.31
CA ASP A 73 9.07 -6.46 3.27
C ASP A 73 7.98 -5.54 3.85
N ALA A 74 7.41 -5.90 5.00
CA ALA A 74 6.41 -5.08 5.65
C ALA A 74 6.96 -3.69 5.99
N LYS A 75 8.15 -3.64 6.55
CA LYS A 75 8.81 -2.38 6.90
C LYS A 75 9.15 -1.56 5.65
N ALA A 76 9.60 -2.22 4.58
CA ALA A 76 9.92 -1.55 3.33
C ALA A 76 8.68 -0.93 2.69
N VAL A 77 7.55 -1.63 2.72
CA VAL A 77 6.27 -1.13 2.20
C VAL A 77 5.84 0.12 2.96
N ILE A 78 5.90 0.08 4.29
CA ILE A 78 5.53 1.24 5.12
C ILE A 78 6.43 2.43 4.81
N LYS A 79 7.73 2.20 4.66
CA LYS A 79 8.67 3.26 4.29
C LYS A 79 8.31 3.89 2.95
N GLN A 80 8.03 3.06 1.94
CA GLN A 80 7.63 3.53 0.61
C GLN A 80 6.34 4.36 0.68
N TRP A 81 5.32 3.87 1.40
CA TRP A 81 4.05 4.56 1.53
C TRP A 81 4.19 5.89 2.29
N THR A 82 5.04 5.90 3.30
CA THR A 82 5.32 7.13 4.07
C THR A 82 6.02 8.16 3.18
N GLU A 83 7.04 7.76 2.44
CA GLU A 83 7.77 8.63 1.53
C GLU A 83 6.89 9.13 0.38
N ALA A 84 5.97 8.30 -0.08
CA ALA A 84 5.01 8.68 -1.11
C ALA A 84 3.91 9.61 -0.58
N GLY A 85 3.76 9.72 0.73
CA GLY A 85 2.76 10.58 1.36
C GLY A 85 1.33 10.06 1.25
N ILE A 86 1.13 8.75 1.16
CA ILE A 86 -0.20 8.14 1.00
C ILE A 86 -0.75 7.51 2.28
N ILE A 87 0.00 7.52 3.36
CA ILE A 87 -0.46 7.10 4.68
C ILE A 87 -0.17 8.17 5.72
N GLU A 88 -0.88 8.11 6.83
CA GLU A 88 -0.72 9.04 7.95
C GLU A 88 -0.76 8.35 9.30
#